data_932a73c7115050f53f5aca240f3fa8fa
#
_entry.id   932a73c7115050f53f5aca240f3fa8fa
#
_cell.length_a   1.000
_cell.length_b   1.000
_cell.length_c   1.000
_cell.angle_alpha   90.00
_cell.angle_beta   90.00
_cell.angle_gamma   90.00
#
_symmetry.space_group_name_H-M   'P 1'
#
loop_
_entity.id
_entity.type
_entity.pdbx_description
1 polymer ?
#
loop_
_entity_poly.entity_id
_entity_poly.type
_entity_poly.pdbx_seq_one_letter_code
_entity_poly.pdbx_strand_id
1 'polypeptide(L)'
;PNMTTATIAALAIAISAGASSADTANTVLTLTTPEGVTEFTLEALQDLPTTSFSTTTIWTEGASTFEGVSLHDLFAAYNITSGEVSAVAINDYAVNIPVSVATKDGPIVAYHMDGAEMHRRDKGPLWVVFPYDSKAEYQNETVYSYSIWQLDRMNVE
;
A
#
# COMPACT_ATOMS: atom_id res chain seq x y z
N PRO A 1 -18.58 -72.73 4.05
CA PRO A 1 -18.23 -71.69 3.10
C PRO A 1 -18.62 -70.31 3.68
N ASN A 2 -17.65 -69.61 4.17
CA ASN A 2 -17.87 -68.32 4.77
C ASN A 2 -17.42 -67.26 3.78
N MET A 3 -18.39 -66.57 3.29
CA MET A 3 -18.16 -65.39 2.48
C MET A 3 -17.99 -64.16 3.40
N THR A 4 -16.80 -63.74 3.58
CA THR A 4 -16.52 -62.48 4.25
C THR A 4 -16.46 -61.40 3.19
N THR A 5 -17.53 -60.62 3.16
CA THR A 5 -17.59 -59.42 2.32
C THR A 5 -16.81 -58.32 3.04
N ALA A 6 -15.67 -57.98 2.49
CA ALA A 6 -14.91 -56.81 2.94
C ALA A 6 -15.53 -55.60 2.29
N THR A 7 -16.16 -54.78 3.08
CA THR A 7 -16.65 -53.48 2.65
C THR A 7 -15.50 -52.53 2.69
N ILE A 8 -15.05 -52.13 1.53
CA ILE A 8 -14.06 -51.05 1.40
C ILE A 8 -14.81 -49.73 1.53
N ALA A 9 -14.67 -49.08 2.65
CA ALA A 9 -15.14 -47.72 2.81
C ALA A 9 -14.18 -46.80 2.06
N ALA A 10 -14.59 -46.29 0.93
CA ALA A 10 -13.86 -45.23 0.26
C ALA A 10 -14.04 -43.96 1.06
N LEU A 11 -12.97 -43.55 1.73
CA LEU A 11 -12.89 -42.27 2.40
C LEU A 11 -12.65 -41.20 1.32
N ALA A 12 -13.72 -40.55 0.89
CA ALA A 12 -13.60 -39.38 0.04
C ALA A 12 -13.09 -38.21 0.89
N ILE A 13 -11.82 -37.93 0.80
CA ILE A 13 -11.25 -36.72 1.36
C ILE A 13 -11.67 -35.59 0.44
N ALA A 14 -12.72 -34.90 0.81
CA ALA A 14 -13.07 -33.64 0.19
C ALA A 14 -12.03 -32.60 0.64
N ILE A 15 -11.03 -32.36 -0.19
CA ILE A 15 -10.14 -31.21 -0.03
C ILE A 15 -10.96 -30.01 -0.45
N SER A 16 -11.61 -29.37 0.49
CA SER A 16 -12.13 -28.04 0.27
C SER A 16 -10.92 -27.11 0.19
N ALA A 17 -10.49 -26.80 -1.00
CA ALA A 17 -9.62 -25.67 -1.23
C ALA A 17 -10.46 -24.45 -0.82
N GLY A 18 -10.31 -24.01 0.41
CA GLY A 18 -10.82 -22.72 0.84
C GLY A 18 -10.12 -21.67 0.02
N ALA A 19 -10.75 -21.25 -1.08
CA ALA A 19 -10.38 -20.01 -1.69
C ALA A 19 -10.64 -18.96 -0.62
N SER A 20 -9.58 -18.48 0.04
CA SER A 20 -9.68 -17.26 0.80
C SER A 20 -9.97 -16.18 -0.23
N SER A 21 -11.25 -15.87 -0.41
CA SER A 21 -11.62 -14.64 -1.05
C SER A 21 -10.98 -13.56 -0.20
N ALA A 22 -9.88 -12.99 -0.69
CA ALA A 22 -9.30 -11.81 -0.09
C ALA A 22 -10.46 -10.87 0.19
N ASP A 23 -10.55 -10.40 1.42
CA ASP A 23 -11.57 -9.44 1.82
C ASP A 23 -11.38 -8.17 1.01
N THR A 24 -11.92 -8.15 -0.22
CA THR A 24 -11.91 -6.95 -1.08
C THR A 24 -12.57 -5.78 -0.37
N ALA A 25 -13.47 -6.06 0.62
CA ALA A 25 -14.09 -5.04 1.47
C ALA A 25 -13.08 -4.26 2.32
N ASN A 26 -11.91 -4.85 2.63
CA ASN A 26 -10.87 -4.23 3.46
C ASN A 26 -9.65 -3.78 2.65
N THR A 27 -9.73 -3.81 1.34
CA THR A 27 -8.66 -3.33 0.47
C THR A 27 -8.51 -1.82 0.62
N VAL A 28 -7.30 -1.36 0.97
CA VAL A 28 -6.97 0.05 1.10
C VAL A 28 -6.14 0.57 -0.06
N LEU A 29 -5.44 -0.30 -0.77
CA LEU A 29 -4.62 0.05 -1.93
C LEU A 29 -4.69 -1.05 -2.98
N THR A 30 -4.97 -0.67 -4.22
CA THR A 30 -4.88 -1.55 -5.38
C THR A 30 -3.70 -1.12 -6.24
N LEU A 31 -2.73 -2.02 -6.40
CA LEU A 31 -1.56 -1.80 -7.24
C LEU A 31 -1.72 -2.59 -8.54
N THR A 32 -1.75 -1.91 -9.66
CA THR A 32 -1.80 -2.52 -10.99
C THR A 32 -0.46 -2.33 -11.69
N THR A 33 0.15 -3.44 -12.10
CA THR A 33 1.38 -3.46 -12.88
C THR A 33 1.15 -4.26 -14.16
N PRO A 34 2.07 -4.23 -15.14
CA PRO A 34 1.97 -5.10 -16.31
C PRO A 34 1.90 -6.60 -15.98
N GLU A 35 2.36 -7.00 -14.80
CA GLU A 35 2.34 -8.38 -14.34
C GLU A 35 1.03 -8.80 -13.65
N GLY A 36 0.17 -7.85 -13.33
CA GLY A 36 -1.12 -8.13 -12.71
C GLY A 36 -1.56 -7.09 -11.70
N VAL A 37 -2.59 -7.43 -10.94
CA VAL A 37 -3.22 -6.58 -9.94
C VAL A 37 -2.99 -7.17 -8.55
N THR A 38 -2.54 -6.35 -7.62
CA THR A 38 -2.38 -6.71 -6.21
C THR A 38 -3.26 -5.81 -5.35
N GLU A 39 -4.06 -6.41 -4.50
CA GLU A 39 -4.88 -5.70 -3.54
C GLU A 39 -4.26 -5.81 -2.15
N PHE A 40 -4.04 -4.66 -1.51
CA PHE A 40 -3.49 -4.59 -0.17
C PHE A 40 -4.57 -4.22 0.83
N THR A 41 -4.67 -5.01 1.88
CA THR A 41 -5.30 -4.60 3.13
C THR A 41 -4.30 -3.78 3.95
N LEU A 42 -4.76 -3.12 5.00
CA LEU A 42 -3.85 -2.43 5.92
C LEU A 42 -2.82 -3.40 6.51
N GLU A 43 -3.25 -4.60 6.90
CA GLU A 43 -2.37 -5.65 7.42
C GLU A 43 -1.31 -6.07 6.41
N ALA A 44 -1.69 -6.20 5.13
CA ALA A 44 -0.74 -6.55 4.06
C ALA A 44 0.33 -5.47 3.87
N LEU A 45 -0.06 -4.19 3.99
CA LEU A 45 0.91 -3.09 3.96
C LEU A 45 1.83 -3.12 5.18
N GLN A 46 1.30 -3.47 6.34
CA GLN A 46 2.09 -3.57 7.58
C GLN A 46 3.06 -4.76 7.57
N ASP A 47 2.84 -5.77 6.74
CA ASP A 47 3.76 -6.89 6.53
C ASP A 47 4.99 -6.51 5.69
N LEU A 48 4.92 -5.42 4.95
CA LEU A 48 6.07 -4.85 4.24
C LEU A 48 6.95 -4.08 5.24
N PRO A 49 8.23 -3.83 4.90
CA PRO A 49 9.11 -3.09 5.81
C PRO A 49 8.50 -1.76 6.23
N THR A 50 8.50 -1.48 7.51
CA THR A 50 7.94 -0.26 8.09
C THR A 50 8.97 0.86 8.08
N THR A 51 8.56 2.03 7.63
CA THR A 51 9.34 3.27 7.71
C THR A 51 8.56 4.29 8.51
N SER A 52 9.24 4.98 9.40
CA SER A 52 8.66 6.03 10.24
C SER A 52 9.59 7.24 10.26
N PHE A 53 9.00 8.43 10.22
CA PHE A 53 9.71 9.69 10.43
C PHE A 53 8.76 10.76 10.95
N SER A 54 9.34 11.80 11.54
CA SER A 54 8.61 12.99 11.96
C SER A 54 8.96 14.14 11.04
N THR A 55 7.96 14.88 10.60
CA THR A 55 8.13 16.04 9.75
C THR A 55 6.99 17.03 9.91
N THR A 56 7.27 18.30 9.65
CA THR A 56 6.21 19.27 9.42
C THR A 56 5.70 19.14 7.99
N THR A 57 4.48 19.55 7.75
CA THR A 57 3.88 19.62 6.41
C THR A 57 3.15 20.95 6.25
N ILE A 58 2.92 21.35 5.00
CA ILE A 58 2.13 22.55 4.72
C ILE A 58 0.63 22.38 5.03
N TRP A 59 0.18 21.15 5.29
CA TRP A 59 -1.23 20.81 5.56
C TRP A 59 -1.55 20.53 7.02
N THR A 60 -0.52 20.45 7.87
CA THR A 60 -0.67 20.14 9.30
C THR A 60 -0.01 21.20 10.15
N GLU A 61 -0.43 21.28 11.41
CA GLU A 61 0.19 22.15 12.40
C GLU A 61 1.30 21.39 13.14
N GLY A 62 2.51 21.99 13.15
CA GLY A 62 3.66 21.40 13.83
C GLY A 62 4.13 20.09 13.19
N ALA A 63 5.03 19.42 13.88
CA ALA A 63 5.55 18.14 13.44
C ALA A 63 4.62 16.99 13.82
N SER A 64 4.44 16.05 12.88
CA SER A 64 3.71 14.81 13.12
C SER A 64 4.61 13.63 12.77
N THR A 65 4.38 12.50 13.42
CA THR A 65 5.07 11.24 13.12
C THR A 65 4.23 10.43 12.15
N PHE A 66 4.83 10.09 11.02
CA PHE A 66 4.19 9.28 9.98
C PHE A 66 4.82 7.91 9.95
N GLU A 67 4.00 6.89 9.78
CA GLU A 67 4.44 5.50 9.68
C GLU A 67 3.77 4.86 8.48
N GLY A 68 4.53 4.12 7.72
CA GLY A 68 4.01 3.43 6.56
C GLY A 68 5.07 2.62 5.83
N VAL A 69 4.84 2.41 4.54
CA VAL A 69 5.75 1.70 3.65
C VAL A 69 6.43 2.71 2.74
N SER A 70 7.76 2.69 2.67
CA SER A 70 8.44 3.56 1.70
C SER A 70 8.07 3.18 0.28
N LEU A 71 7.97 4.16 -0.61
CA LEU A 71 7.77 3.89 -2.03
C LEU A 71 8.92 3.06 -2.59
N HIS A 72 10.13 3.27 -2.06
CA HIS A 72 11.30 2.48 -2.42
C HIS A 72 11.07 0.98 -2.17
N ASP A 73 10.61 0.61 -0.97
CA ASP A 73 10.37 -0.78 -0.61
C ASP A 73 9.17 -1.36 -1.34
N LEU A 74 8.10 -0.59 -1.50
CA LEU A 74 6.92 -1.01 -2.25
C LEU A 74 7.26 -1.29 -3.71
N PHE A 75 7.98 -0.38 -4.35
CA PHE A 75 8.35 -0.53 -5.75
C PHE A 75 9.36 -1.66 -5.94
N ALA A 76 10.32 -1.82 -5.02
CA ALA A 76 11.27 -2.94 -5.08
C ALA A 76 10.57 -4.30 -4.98
N ALA A 77 9.55 -4.42 -4.12
CA ALA A 77 8.80 -5.66 -3.94
C ALA A 77 8.05 -6.10 -5.22
N TYR A 78 7.72 -5.16 -6.10
CA TYR A 78 6.97 -5.41 -7.34
C TYR A 78 7.76 -5.13 -8.60
N ASN A 79 9.09 -5.04 -8.50
CA ASN A 79 10.00 -4.83 -9.63
C ASN A 79 9.71 -3.56 -10.43
N ILE A 80 9.23 -2.53 -9.78
CA ILE A 80 8.99 -1.23 -10.39
C ILE A 80 10.29 -0.42 -10.29
N THR A 81 11.02 -0.31 -11.40
CA THR A 81 12.39 0.21 -11.42
C THR A 81 12.56 1.50 -12.21
N SER A 82 11.58 1.89 -13.01
CA SER A 82 11.68 3.07 -13.86
C SER A 82 10.30 3.58 -14.28
N GLY A 83 10.27 4.75 -14.87
CA GLY A 83 9.05 5.36 -15.37
C GLY A 83 8.29 6.14 -14.30
N GLU A 84 6.99 6.17 -14.44
CA GLU A 84 6.09 6.88 -13.55
C GLU A 84 4.99 5.95 -13.05
N VAL A 85 4.51 6.22 -11.85
CA VAL A 85 3.36 5.54 -11.26
C VAL A 85 2.23 6.55 -11.14
N SER A 86 1.07 6.22 -11.70
CA SER A 86 -0.13 7.02 -11.51
C SER A 86 -0.74 6.70 -10.16
N ALA A 87 -0.70 7.63 -9.24
CA ALA A 87 -1.32 7.53 -7.92
C ALA A 87 -2.68 8.19 -7.95
N VAL A 88 -3.72 7.48 -7.52
CA VAL A 88 -5.10 7.91 -7.65
C VAL A 88 -5.79 7.89 -6.30
N ALA A 89 -6.43 8.99 -5.95
CA ALA A 89 -7.21 9.13 -4.73
C ALA A 89 -8.63 8.55 -4.89
N ILE A 90 -9.33 8.41 -3.78
CA ILE A 90 -10.70 7.89 -3.74
C ILE A 90 -11.64 8.68 -4.65
N ASN A 91 -11.45 10.00 -4.78
CA ASN A 91 -12.25 10.89 -5.63
C ASN A 91 -11.76 10.96 -7.08
N ASP A 92 -10.91 10.01 -7.50
CA ASP A 92 -10.31 9.92 -8.82
C ASP A 92 -9.28 11.02 -9.18
N TYR A 93 -8.91 11.86 -8.23
CA TYR A 93 -7.77 12.76 -8.42
C TYR A 93 -6.50 11.92 -8.64
N ALA A 94 -5.75 12.23 -9.68
CA ALA A 94 -4.56 11.45 -10.06
C ALA A 94 -3.34 12.34 -10.21
N VAL A 95 -2.19 11.80 -9.82
CA VAL A 95 -0.89 12.44 -10.02
C VAL A 95 0.12 11.38 -10.46
N ASN A 96 0.99 11.74 -11.38
CA ASN A 96 2.08 10.86 -11.81
C ASN A 96 3.30 11.10 -10.93
N ILE A 97 3.76 10.05 -10.27
CA ILE A 97 4.93 10.09 -9.40
C ILE A 97 6.08 9.40 -10.12
N PRO A 98 7.17 10.10 -10.42
CA PRO A 98 8.35 9.45 -11.00
C PRO A 98 8.93 8.41 -10.05
N VAL A 99 9.26 7.23 -10.56
CA VAL A 99 9.89 6.18 -9.74
C VAL A 99 11.21 6.64 -9.15
N SER A 100 11.89 7.57 -9.83
CA SER A 100 13.16 8.14 -9.36
C SER A 100 13.08 8.86 -8.00
N VAL A 101 11.90 9.33 -7.58
CA VAL A 101 11.73 9.98 -6.26
C VAL A 101 11.58 8.96 -5.13
N ALA A 102 11.38 7.69 -5.46
CA ALA A 102 11.23 6.60 -4.48
C ALA A 102 12.60 6.15 -3.94
N THR A 103 13.29 7.06 -3.28
CA THR A 103 14.60 6.77 -2.67
C THR A 103 14.42 6.14 -1.29
N LYS A 104 15.47 5.52 -0.78
CA LYS A 104 15.44 4.80 0.50
C LYS A 104 15.01 5.68 1.67
N ASP A 105 15.45 6.93 1.69
CA ASP A 105 15.11 7.91 2.74
C ASP A 105 14.08 8.93 2.25
N GLY A 106 13.28 8.56 1.28
CA GLY A 106 12.31 9.41 0.61
C GLY A 106 10.87 9.21 1.09
N PRO A 107 9.92 9.34 0.15
CA PRO A 107 8.50 9.31 0.48
C PRO A 107 8.03 7.94 0.95
N ILE A 108 6.98 7.96 1.77
CA ILE A 108 6.28 6.75 2.22
C ILE A 108 4.80 6.83 1.87
N VAL A 109 4.17 5.67 1.75
CA VAL A 109 2.72 5.54 1.84
C VAL A 109 2.38 5.41 3.31
N ALA A 110 1.99 6.52 3.93
CA ALA A 110 1.67 6.54 5.35
C ALA A 110 0.29 5.94 5.60
N TYR A 111 0.20 5.03 6.55
CA TYR A 111 -1.06 4.49 7.04
C TYR A 111 -1.35 4.92 8.48
N HIS A 112 -0.37 5.44 9.20
CA HIS A 112 -0.55 6.04 10.53
C HIS A 112 0.03 7.45 10.59
N MET A 113 -0.63 8.31 11.33
CA MET A 113 -0.16 9.63 11.71
C MET A 113 -0.31 9.76 13.23
N ASP A 114 0.79 10.07 13.90
CA ASP A 114 0.85 10.16 15.37
C ASP A 114 0.33 8.90 16.09
N GLY A 115 0.61 7.74 15.50
CA GLY A 115 0.27 6.44 16.07
C GLY A 115 -1.16 5.97 15.81
N ALA A 116 -1.95 6.71 15.05
CA ALA A 116 -3.34 6.37 14.76
C ALA A 116 -3.62 6.29 13.26
N GLU A 117 -4.60 5.47 12.88
CA GLU A 117 -5.10 5.43 11.51
C GLU A 117 -5.71 6.79 11.13
N MET A 118 -5.52 7.18 9.88
CA MET A 118 -6.14 8.39 9.35
C MET A 118 -7.52 8.08 8.81
N HIS A 119 -8.50 8.89 9.19
CA HIS A 119 -9.87 8.73 8.69
C HIS A 119 -10.02 9.20 7.25
N ARG A 120 -10.94 8.57 6.52
CA ARG A 120 -11.31 8.94 5.16
C ARG A 120 -11.73 10.41 5.01
N ARG A 121 -12.39 10.95 6.03
CA ARG A 121 -12.82 12.36 6.05
C ARG A 121 -11.67 13.34 6.03
N ASP A 122 -10.52 12.90 6.54
CA ASP A 122 -9.32 13.72 6.60
C ASP A 122 -8.42 13.39 5.41
N LYS A 123 -7.34 12.67 5.64
CA LYS A 123 -6.35 12.33 4.62
C LYS A 123 -6.15 10.83 4.42
N GLY A 124 -6.93 10.02 5.15
CA GLY A 124 -6.82 8.58 5.08
C GLY A 124 -7.66 7.92 3.99
N PRO A 125 -7.54 6.61 3.91
CA PRO A 125 -6.73 5.76 4.78
C PRO A 125 -5.21 5.85 4.55
N LEU A 126 -4.77 6.29 3.36
CA LEU A 126 -3.38 6.36 2.98
C LEU A 126 -3.01 7.75 2.44
N TRP A 127 -1.80 8.18 2.78
CA TRP A 127 -1.28 9.47 2.35
C TRP A 127 0.18 9.32 1.94
N VAL A 128 0.55 9.76 0.74
CA VAL A 128 1.95 9.83 0.33
C VAL A 128 2.58 11.02 1.02
N VAL A 129 3.56 10.78 1.88
CA VAL A 129 4.23 11.81 2.67
C VAL A 129 5.74 11.74 2.43
N PHE A 130 6.33 12.90 2.19
CA PHE A 130 7.77 13.05 2.10
C PHE A 130 8.32 13.55 3.44
N PRO A 131 9.56 13.22 3.79
CA PRO A 131 10.20 13.83 4.96
C PRO A 131 10.66 15.26 4.62
N TYR A 132 9.71 16.17 4.52
CA TYR A 132 9.92 17.54 4.01
C TYR A 132 11.02 18.31 4.75
N ASP A 133 11.15 18.09 6.05
CA ASP A 133 12.13 18.78 6.89
C ASP A 133 13.55 18.25 6.69
N SER A 134 13.71 17.10 6.04
CA SER A 134 15.03 16.48 5.84
C SER A 134 15.86 17.11 4.73
N LYS A 135 15.18 17.67 3.74
CA LYS A 135 15.84 18.26 2.55
C LYS A 135 15.04 19.43 2.00
N ALA A 136 15.70 20.49 1.63
CA ALA A 136 15.07 21.61 0.93
C ALA A 136 14.43 21.19 -0.39
N GLU A 137 14.97 20.17 -1.06
CA GLU A 137 14.43 19.59 -2.31
C GLU A 137 13.02 19.05 -2.18
N TYR A 138 12.58 18.74 -0.96
CA TYR A 138 11.23 18.27 -0.69
C TYR A 138 10.23 19.41 -0.38
N GLN A 139 10.71 20.65 -0.36
CA GLN A 139 9.90 21.82 0.00
C GLN A 139 9.58 22.65 -1.25
N ASN A 140 8.85 22.07 -2.19
CA ASN A 140 8.44 22.75 -3.41
C ASN A 140 7.09 22.18 -3.91
N GLU A 141 6.45 22.93 -4.81
CA GLU A 141 5.13 22.57 -5.34
C GLU A 141 5.09 21.24 -6.05
N THR A 142 6.17 20.84 -6.72
CA THR A 142 6.23 19.56 -7.43
C THR A 142 6.13 18.41 -6.44
N VAL A 143 6.92 18.44 -5.37
CA VAL A 143 6.88 17.42 -4.31
C VAL A 143 5.53 17.45 -3.60
N TYR A 144 4.98 18.62 -3.34
CA TYR A 144 3.66 18.73 -2.74
C TYR A 144 2.57 18.12 -3.64
N SER A 145 2.70 18.23 -4.95
CA SER A 145 1.77 17.57 -5.88
C SER A 145 1.82 16.04 -5.83
N TYR A 146 2.98 15.47 -5.49
CA TYR A 146 3.13 14.02 -5.31
C TYR A 146 2.56 13.53 -3.98
N SER A 147 2.30 14.41 -3.06
CA SER A 147 1.86 14.11 -1.69
C SER A 147 0.34 13.89 -1.64
N ILE A 148 -0.13 12.96 -2.46
CA ILE A 148 -1.55 12.65 -2.59
C ILE A 148 -2.08 11.98 -1.31
N TRP A 149 -3.19 12.49 -0.79
CA TRP A 149 -3.92 11.89 0.33
C TRP A 149 -5.15 11.13 -0.16
N GLN A 150 -5.77 10.37 0.73
CA GLN A 150 -6.86 9.45 0.37
C GLN A 150 -6.47 8.54 -0.80
N LEU A 151 -5.22 8.12 -0.81
CA LEU A 151 -4.68 7.25 -1.85
C LEU A 151 -5.46 5.92 -1.86
N ASP A 152 -5.84 5.48 -3.05
CA ASP A 152 -6.68 4.31 -3.26
C ASP A 152 -6.04 3.32 -4.25
N ARG A 153 -5.40 3.83 -5.28
CA ARG A 153 -4.86 3.03 -6.38
C ARG A 153 -3.51 3.56 -6.85
N MET A 154 -2.67 2.64 -7.31
CA MET A 154 -1.45 2.96 -8.05
C MET A 154 -1.42 2.13 -9.32
N ASN A 155 -1.21 2.78 -10.44
CA ASN A 155 -1.12 2.13 -11.74
C ASN A 155 0.26 2.36 -12.35
N VAL A 156 0.94 1.28 -12.68
CA VAL A 156 2.27 1.29 -13.32
C VAL A 156 2.08 0.99 -14.80
N GLU A 157 2.56 1.86 -15.64
CA GLU A 157 2.54 1.66 -17.08
C GLU A 157 3.75 0.85 -17.55
#